data_6efe94758f19325c14f3d6a8e25b1d8c
#
_entry.id   6efe94758f19325c14f3d6a8e25b1d8c
#
_cell.length_a   1.000
_cell.length_b   1.000
_cell.length_c   1.000
_cell.angle_alpha   90.00
_cell.angle_beta   90.00
_cell.angle_gamma   90.00
#
_symmetry.space_group_name_H-M   'P 1'
#
loop_
_entity.id
_entity.type
_entity.pdbx_description
1 polymer ?
#
loop_
_entity_poly.entity_id
_entity_poly.type
_entity_poly.pdbx_seq_one_letter_code
_entity_poly.pdbx_strand_id
1 'polypeptide(L)'
;VSRVERFTKRPKLIDLQVFSTPSGIFAVSGSVAVSLFLWIIGGILTFAGLSVFIEFGLAIPRSGGEKNYLERVYRHPRYVATCVLAAQMLLLGFSSGNALAFGRYCLLASGSTVDGWVARGIAIACITFSVTLHAVAPKWGIRLFNVLGVFKVFVLLFIVFSGFAALAGHRRVPNPHNFNGAFTLHEGEGYGGGGAYEYCQALLRIIYSYKGWENANYVLGEIRNPKKTLTWAAPLAIGGTTVLYVLANVAYFAAISKEDLAGSEAIVAGVFFRNVFGDSAGARSLPAFVALSNLGNVLAVSFAHSRLNQEFAKEGLLPYSKFWASIKPFGAPAPALFLHWLITVVVLVAPPAGPAYNFITDLYTYPGAWINGFVTAGLLYLHYNKKERWESPWHTYLPVAVLYLAANIFLALVPFIPPTGPWNADGYPYYVFPIVGVSVLLLGIFYWFCWTKVWPKLGGYKIVAQRHEDAQGIEHVRYVKVYHKKE
;
A
#
# COMPACT_ATOMS: atom_id res chain seq x y z
N VAL A 1 31.32 -1.88 1.65
CA VAL A 1 29.99 -1.46 2.15
C VAL A 1 29.92 0.05 1.99
N SER A 2 29.19 0.55 0.99
CA SER A 2 29.19 1.96 0.64
C SER A 2 28.49 2.80 1.72
N ARG A 3 28.89 4.09 1.88
CA ARG A 3 28.26 5.05 2.81
C ARG A 3 26.74 5.21 2.60
N VAL A 4 26.18 4.75 1.47
CA VAL A 4 24.75 4.78 1.14
C VAL A 4 23.95 3.82 2.02
N GLU A 5 24.51 2.65 2.39
CA GLU A 5 23.85 1.65 3.23
C GLU A 5 23.66 2.08 4.69
N ARG A 6 24.42 3.06 5.16
CA ARG A 6 24.27 3.59 6.53
C ARG A 6 23.05 4.52 6.71
N PHE A 7 22.47 5.05 5.62
CA PHE A 7 21.31 5.95 5.67
C PHE A 7 19.96 5.22 5.61
N THR A 8 19.93 3.95 5.17
CA THR A 8 18.72 3.12 5.10
C THR A 8 18.30 2.50 6.44
N LYS A 9 19.01 2.78 7.53
CA LYS A 9 18.84 2.14 8.86
C LYS A 9 17.57 2.54 9.64
N ARG A 10 16.67 3.31 9.07
CA ARG A 10 15.36 3.61 9.67
C ARG A 10 14.28 3.33 8.62
N PRO A 11 13.66 2.13 8.61
CA PRO A 11 12.52 1.88 7.75
C PRO A 11 11.41 2.87 8.10
N LYS A 12 10.88 3.58 7.12
CA LYS A 12 9.61 4.27 7.27
C LYS A 12 8.53 3.20 7.35
N LEU A 13 7.87 3.13 8.48
CA LEU A 13 6.91 2.08 8.79
C LEU A 13 5.53 2.31 8.19
N ILE A 14 5.15 3.53 7.80
CA ILE A 14 3.77 3.84 7.40
C ILE A 14 3.73 4.94 6.35
N ASP A 15 2.90 4.73 5.31
CA ASP A 15 2.50 5.73 4.32
C ASP A 15 1.21 6.43 4.78
N LEU A 16 1.27 7.75 5.00
CA LEU A 16 0.10 8.53 5.43
C LEU A 16 -0.74 8.95 4.23
N GLN A 17 -1.91 8.34 4.02
CA GLN A 17 -2.80 8.59 2.88
C GLN A 17 -4.17 9.17 3.25
N VAL A 18 -4.37 9.53 4.51
CA VAL A 18 -5.61 10.09 5.07
C VAL A 18 -6.05 11.43 4.45
N PHE A 19 -5.26 12.02 3.59
CA PHE A 19 -5.58 13.29 2.93
C PHE A 19 -6.57 13.14 1.75
N SER A 20 -6.71 11.93 1.21
CA SER A 20 -7.45 11.69 -0.03
C SER A 20 -8.46 10.56 0.06
N THR A 21 -8.36 9.66 1.02
CA THR A 21 -9.24 8.49 1.14
C THR A 21 -10.56 8.72 1.88
N PRO A 22 -10.72 9.70 2.81
CA PRO A 22 -11.94 9.84 3.61
C PRO A 22 -13.21 10.04 2.82
N SER A 23 -13.16 10.74 1.69
CA SER A 23 -14.30 10.92 0.78
C SER A 23 -14.87 9.57 0.32
N GLY A 24 -14.01 8.75 -0.30
CA GLY A 24 -14.45 7.46 -0.81
C GLY A 24 -14.89 6.48 0.29
N ILE A 25 -14.40 6.62 1.52
CA ILE A 25 -14.83 5.82 2.67
C ILE A 25 -16.20 6.28 3.13
N PHE A 26 -16.40 7.60 3.29
CA PHE A 26 -17.67 8.15 3.72
C PHE A 26 -18.77 7.92 2.67
N ALA A 27 -18.48 8.13 1.38
CA ALA A 27 -19.43 7.89 0.29
C ALA A 27 -20.00 6.46 0.31
N VAL A 28 -19.17 5.43 0.56
CA VAL A 28 -19.65 4.04 0.61
C VAL A 28 -20.24 3.64 1.96
N SER A 29 -19.82 4.24 3.08
CA SER A 29 -20.35 3.93 4.42
C SER A 29 -21.65 4.66 4.76
N GLY A 30 -21.91 5.81 4.14
CA GLY A 30 -23.12 6.61 4.30
C GLY A 30 -23.36 7.20 5.69
N SER A 31 -22.46 6.99 6.67
CA SER A 31 -22.65 7.42 8.07
C SER A 31 -21.35 7.90 8.69
N VAL A 32 -21.41 9.02 9.42
CA VAL A 32 -20.25 9.63 10.09
C VAL A 32 -19.67 8.70 11.16
N ALA A 33 -20.55 8.16 12.03
CA ALA A 33 -20.11 7.28 13.10
C ALA A 33 -19.53 5.97 12.53
N VAL A 34 -20.20 5.37 11.54
CA VAL A 34 -19.72 4.14 10.88
C VAL A 34 -18.36 4.37 10.23
N SER A 35 -18.19 5.49 9.51
CA SER A 35 -16.88 5.88 8.95
C SER A 35 -15.79 5.90 10.02
N LEU A 36 -16.01 6.59 11.15
CA LEU A 36 -15.04 6.69 12.25
C LEU A 36 -14.75 5.32 12.88
N PHE A 37 -15.78 4.48 13.09
CA PHE A 37 -15.60 3.11 13.60
C PHE A 37 -14.80 2.24 12.62
N LEU A 38 -15.03 2.37 11.32
CA LEU A 38 -14.28 1.62 10.31
C LEU A 38 -12.78 1.99 10.33
N TRP A 39 -12.41 3.26 10.59
CA TRP A 39 -11.02 3.66 10.78
C TRP A 39 -10.38 2.98 12.02
N ILE A 40 -11.12 2.85 13.12
CA ILE A 40 -10.66 2.12 14.31
C ILE A 40 -10.52 0.63 14.01
N ILE A 41 -11.51 0.03 13.34
CA ILE A 41 -11.48 -1.38 12.92
C ILE A 41 -10.28 -1.64 12.00
N GLY A 42 -10.03 -0.77 11.02
CA GLY A 42 -8.87 -0.88 10.14
C GLY A 42 -7.54 -0.81 10.89
N GLY A 43 -7.45 0.05 11.92
CA GLY A 43 -6.31 0.07 12.84
C GLY A 43 -6.14 -1.26 13.60
N ILE A 44 -7.22 -1.82 14.15
CA ILE A 44 -7.22 -3.12 14.85
C ILE A 44 -6.80 -4.24 13.90
N LEU A 45 -7.33 -4.28 12.68
CA LEU A 45 -6.95 -5.27 11.67
C LEU A 45 -5.48 -5.14 11.27
N THR A 46 -4.97 -3.91 11.17
CA THR A 46 -3.56 -3.65 10.89
C THR A 46 -2.66 -4.15 12.04
N PHE A 47 -3.08 -3.95 13.30
CA PHE A 47 -2.38 -4.51 14.47
C PHE A 47 -2.42 -6.04 14.47
N ALA A 48 -3.55 -6.64 14.11
CA ALA A 48 -3.68 -8.09 14.01
C ALA A 48 -2.73 -8.65 12.94
N GLY A 49 -2.68 -8.03 11.76
CA GLY A 49 -1.72 -8.36 10.71
C GLY A 49 -0.27 -8.19 11.15
N LEU A 50 0.03 -7.07 11.80
CA LEU A 50 1.38 -6.83 12.36
C LEU A 50 1.79 -7.95 13.32
N SER A 51 0.90 -8.42 14.21
CA SER A 51 1.21 -9.51 15.15
C SER A 51 1.62 -10.80 14.42
N VAL A 52 0.86 -11.18 13.37
CA VAL A 52 1.19 -12.34 12.51
C VAL A 52 2.57 -12.18 11.85
N PHE A 53 2.85 -10.98 11.34
CA PHE A 53 4.11 -10.69 10.67
C PHE A 53 5.30 -10.56 11.63
N ILE A 54 5.09 -10.12 12.87
CA ILE A 54 6.12 -10.14 13.93
C ILE A 54 6.51 -11.58 14.23
N GLU A 55 5.56 -12.49 14.38
CA GLU A 55 5.82 -13.88 14.65
C GLU A 55 6.66 -14.53 13.56
N PHE A 56 6.21 -14.42 12.31
CA PHE A 56 6.97 -14.93 11.17
C PHE A 56 8.33 -14.25 11.02
N GLY A 57 8.39 -12.92 11.16
CA GLY A 57 9.62 -12.16 10.98
C GLY A 57 10.69 -12.49 12.03
N LEU A 58 10.29 -12.78 13.28
CA LEU A 58 11.22 -13.17 14.32
C LEU A 58 11.63 -14.63 14.24
N ALA A 59 10.75 -15.51 13.71
CA ALA A 59 11.09 -16.92 13.46
C ALA A 59 11.95 -17.09 12.20
N ILE A 60 11.75 -16.23 11.19
CA ILE A 60 12.47 -16.26 9.91
C ILE A 60 13.09 -14.87 9.67
N PRO A 61 14.20 -14.52 10.35
CA PRO A 61 14.79 -13.18 10.31
C PRO A 61 15.55 -12.91 9.01
N ARG A 62 14.86 -13.09 7.88
CA ARG A 62 15.38 -12.85 6.52
C ARG A 62 14.58 -11.75 5.84
N SER A 63 15.24 -10.98 4.98
CA SER A 63 14.56 -10.02 4.10
C SER A 63 13.69 -10.75 3.08
N GLY A 64 12.52 -10.18 2.75
CA GLY A 64 11.60 -10.74 1.77
C GLY A 64 10.16 -10.99 2.26
N GLY A 65 9.89 -10.78 3.56
CA GLY A 65 8.53 -10.80 4.12
C GLY A 65 7.72 -12.03 3.74
N GLU A 66 6.51 -11.82 3.20
CA GLU A 66 5.51 -12.86 2.88
C GLU A 66 6.05 -13.97 1.96
N LYS A 67 7.01 -13.66 1.10
CA LYS A 67 7.67 -14.66 0.26
C LYS A 67 8.23 -15.80 1.11
N ASN A 68 9.03 -15.44 2.11
CA ASN A 68 9.68 -16.42 2.99
C ASN A 68 8.66 -17.19 3.85
N TYR A 69 7.58 -16.51 4.26
CA TYR A 69 6.53 -17.10 5.09
C TYR A 69 5.73 -18.13 4.32
N LEU A 70 5.29 -17.77 3.10
CA LEU A 70 4.54 -18.69 2.23
C LEU A 70 5.41 -19.86 1.75
N GLU A 71 6.69 -19.65 1.43
CA GLU A 71 7.63 -20.74 1.08
C GLU A 71 7.85 -21.69 2.26
N ARG A 72 7.86 -21.19 3.50
CA ARG A 72 7.98 -22.03 4.71
C ARG A 72 6.77 -22.93 4.92
N VAL A 73 5.59 -22.43 4.62
CA VAL A 73 4.32 -23.14 4.82
C VAL A 73 3.99 -24.01 3.60
N TYR A 74 3.92 -23.41 2.41
CA TYR A 74 3.46 -24.05 1.17
C TYR A 74 4.65 -24.55 0.35
N ARG A 75 5.25 -25.65 0.80
CA ARG A 75 6.45 -26.23 0.21
C ARG A 75 6.21 -26.89 -1.14
N HIS A 76 4.98 -27.29 -1.42
CA HIS A 76 4.59 -27.97 -2.64
C HIS A 76 3.32 -27.35 -3.23
N PRO A 77 3.29 -27.06 -4.55
CA PRO A 77 4.42 -27.17 -5.52
C PRO A 77 5.52 -26.13 -5.22
N ARG A 78 6.79 -26.53 -5.44
CA ARG A 78 7.94 -25.63 -5.18
C ARG A 78 7.83 -24.35 -6.01
N TYR A 79 8.13 -23.18 -5.39
CA TYR A 79 8.24 -21.86 -6.03
C TYR A 79 6.93 -21.22 -6.49
N VAL A 80 5.75 -21.85 -6.31
CA VAL A 80 4.49 -21.26 -6.74
C VAL A 80 4.21 -19.96 -5.97
N ALA A 81 4.37 -19.98 -4.64
CA ALA A 81 4.17 -18.79 -3.79
C ALA A 81 5.11 -17.66 -4.20
N THR A 82 6.38 -17.97 -4.47
CA THR A 82 7.38 -17.01 -4.96
C THR A 82 6.95 -16.33 -6.26
N CYS A 83 6.46 -17.10 -7.25
CA CYS A 83 6.05 -16.55 -8.53
C CYS A 83 4.76 -15.72 -8.42
N VAL A 84 3.80 -16.15 -7.59
CA VAL A 84 2.56 -15.39 -7.34
C VAL A 84 2.87 -14.06 -6.66
N LEU A 85 3.71 -14.06 -5.62
CA LEU A 85 4.14 -12.83 -4.96
C LEU A 85 4.97 -11.92 -5.87
N ALA A 86 5.87 -12.49 -6.67
CA ALA A 86 6.63 -11.70 -7.63
C ALA A 86 5.72 -11.04 -8.66
N ALA A 87 4.70 -11.74 -9.18
CA ALA A 87 3.72 -11.17 -10.09
C ALA A 87 2.92 -10.04 -9.42
N GLN A 88 2.43 -10.25 -8.19
CA GLN A 88 1.72 -9.22 -7.44
C GLN A 88 2.59 -7.99 -7.20
N MET A 89 3.80 -8.17 -6.66
CA MET A 89 4.68 -7.05 -6.30
C MET A 89 5.20 -6.30 -7.53
N LEU A 90 5.40 -6.99 -8.65
CA LEU A 90 5.79 -6.37 -9.92
C LEU A 90 4.64 -5.58 -10.55
N LEU A 91 3.47 -6.19 -10.70
CA LEU A 91 2.38 -5.64 -11.49
C LEU A 91 1.49 -4.69 -10.68
N LEU A 92 1.39 -4.89 -9.35
CA LEU A 92 0.54 -4.09 -8.48
C LEU A 92 1.34 -3.23 -7.48
N GLY A 93 2.67 -3.27 -7.53
CA GLY A 93 3.54 -2.41 -6.73
C GLY A 93 3.78 -1.05 -7.39
N PHE A 94 2.71 -0.30 -7.69
CA PHE A 94 2.76 0.99 -8.37
C PHE A 94 2.60 2.19 -7.42
N SER A 95 2.97 3.39 -7.89
CA SER A 95 2.83 4.65 -7.15
C SER A 95 1.66 5.52 -7.64
N SER A 96 0.75 4.95 -8.46
CA SER A 96 -0.24 5.71 -9.23
C SER A 96 -1.22 6.48 -8.35
N GLY A 97 -1.69 5.91 -7.23
CA GLY A 97 -2.61 6.60 -6.32
C GLY A 97 -1.99 7.88 -5.73
N ASN A 98 -0.78 7.79 -5.19
CA ASN A 98 -0.07 8.96 -4.64
C ASN A 98 0.30 9.99 -5.72
N ALA A 99 0.68 9.52 -6.90
CA ALA A 99 1.01 10.40 -8.02
C ALA A 99 -0.22 11.16 -8.54
N LEU A 100 -1.39 10.48 -8.64
CA LEU A 100 -2.64 11.10 -9.03
C LEU A 100 -3.12 12.11 -7.99
N ALA A 101 -3.04 11.78 -6.70
CA ALA A 101 -3.33 12.71 -5.62
C ALA A 101 -2.40 13.93 -5.68
N PHE A 102 -1.09 13.74 -5.91
CA PHE A 102 -0.16 14.85 -6.14
C PHE A 102 -0.64 15.79 -7.25
N GLY A 103 -1.02 15.23 -8.42
CA GLY A 103 -1.51 16.03 -9.55
C GLY A 103 -2.77 16.83 -9.23
N ARG A 104 -3.76 16.21 -8.57
CA ARG A 104 -4.98 16.89 -8.14
C ARG A 104 -4.73 18.01 -7.15
N TYR A 105 -3.86 17.81 -6.15
CA TYR A 105 -3.49 18.83 -5.18
C TYR A 105 -2.65 19.97 -5.78
N CYS A 106 -1.84 19.70 -6.80
CA CYS A 106 -1.15 20.76 -7.56
C CYS A 106 -2.12 21.67 -8.29
N LEU A 107 -3.13 21.11 -8.97
CA LEU A 107 -4.18 21.89 -9.63
C LEU A 107 -4.98 22.73 -8.62
N LEU A 108 -5.35 22.13 -7.50
CA LEU A 108 -6.05 22.85 -6.44
C LEU A 108 -5.22 24.02 -5.86
N ALA A 109 -3.92 23.80 -5.64
CA ALA A 109 -3.01 24.83 -5.16
C ALA A 109 -2.82 25.98 -6.16
N SER A 110 -2.87 25.71 -7.46
CA SER A 110 -2.80 26.73 -8.51
C SER A 110 -4.13 27.49 -8.69
N GLY A 111 -5.21 27.07 -8.03
CA GLY A 111 -6.55 27.65 -8.20
C GLY A 111 -7.22 27.22 -9.52
N SER A 112 -6.69 26.21 -10.20
CA SER A 112 -7.25 25.68 -11.44
C SER A 112 -8.34 24.64 -11.14
N THR A 113 -9.23 24.43 -12.11
CA THR A 113 -10.20 23.32 -12.06
C THR A 113 -9.47 21.99 -12.07
N VAL A 114 -9.94 21.04 -11.26
CA VAL A 114 -9.30 19.71 -11.16
C VAL A 114 -9.73 18.85 -12.32
N ASP A 115 -9.07 19.01 -13.48
CA ASP A 115 -9.27 18.16 -14.65
C ASP A 115 -8.54 16.83 -14.48
N GLY A 116 -9.24 15.73 -14.77
CA GLY A 116 -8.73 14.38 -14.58
C GLY A 116 -7.53 14.03 -15.46
N TRP A 117 -7.49 14.51 -16.71
CA TRP A 117 -6.39 14.26 -17.64
C TRP A 117 -5.18 15.14 -17.36
N VAL A 118 -5.40 16.41 -16.99
CA VAL A 118 -4.31 17.30 -16.58
C VAL A 118 -3.68 16.79 -15.29
N ALA A 119 -4.47 16.34 -14.32
CA ALA A 119 -3.96 15.72 -13.10
C ALA A 119 -3.10 14.48 -13.39
N ARG A 120 -3.48 13.65 -14.37
CA ARG A 120 -2.67 12.50 -14.82
C ARG A 120 -1.35 12.93 -15.48
N GLY A 121 -1.37 13.97 -16.29
CA GLY A 121 -0.16 14.55 -16.88
C GLY A 121 0.84 14.99 -15.80
N ILE A 122 0.35 15.69 -14.76
CA ILE A 122 1.17 16.11 -13.61
C ILE A 122 1.64 14.88 -12.82
N ALA A 123 0.80 13.85 -12.65
CA ALA A 123 1.15 12.60 -11.99
C ALA A 123 2.27 11.85 -12.72
N ILE A 124 2.23 11.80 -14.07
CA ILE A 124 3.29 11.21 -14.90
C ILE A 124 4.59 12.00 -14.76
N ALA A 125 4.53 13.33 -14.74
CA ALA A 125 5.69 14.17 -14.47
C ALA A 125 6.29 13.91 -13.08
N CYS A 126 5.43 13.75 -12.05
CA CYS A 126 5.83 13.44 -10.68
C CYS A 126 6.58 12.11 -10.58
N ILE A 127 6.03 11.03 -11.15
CA ILE A 127 6.70 9.71 -11.12
C ILE A 127 7.97 9.71 -11.95
N THR A 128 7.99 10.42 -13.08
CA THR A 128 9.20 10.57 -13.92
C THR A 128 10.31 11.30 -13.17
N PHE A 129 9.98 12.39 -12.48
CA PHE A 129 10.91 13.09 -11.59
C PHE A 129 11.45 12.15 -10.49
N SER A 130 10.57 11.42 -9.82
CA SER A 130 10.94 10.51 -8.73
C SER A 130 11.91 9.42 -9.21
N VAL A 131 11.59 8.76 -10.31
CA VAL A 131 12.42 7.68 -10.88
C VAL A 131 13.76 8.22 -11.37
N THR A 132 13.76 9.36 -12.06
CA THR A 132 14.97 10.01 -12.53
C THR A 132 15.89 10.41 -11.38
N LEU A 133 15.32 11.01 -10.32
CA LEU A 133 16.07 11.40 -9.13
C LEU A 133 16.73 10.18 -8.44
N HIS A 134 15.99 9.08 -8.32
CA HIS A 134 16.53 7.84 -7.72
C HIS A 134 17.53 7.14 -8.63
N ALA A 135 17.42 7.27 -9.96
CA ALA A 135 18.39 6.72 -10.91
C ALA A 135 19.70 7.50 -10.90
N VAL A 136 19.63 8.82 -11.04
CA VAL A 136 20.81 9.68 -11.23
C VAL A 136 21.44 10.10 -9.90
N ALA A 137 20.64 10.43 -8.91
CA ALA A 137 21.07 10.96 -7.62
C ALA A 137 20.40 10.26 -6.42
N PRO A 138 20.59 8.95 -6.20
CA PRO A 138 19.86 8.16 -5.22
C PRO A 138 20.00 8.69 -3.79
N LYS A 139 21.14 9.28 -3.43
CA LYS A 139 21.37 9.89 -2.11
C LYS A 139 20.44 11.07 -1.86
N TRP A 140 20.20 11.91 -2.88
CA TRP A 140 19.30 13.04 -2.79
C TRP A 140 17.84 12.60 -2.76
N GLY A 141 17.47 11.59 -3.54
CA GLY A 141 16.15 10.98 -3.47
C GLY A 141 15.80 10.47 -2.07
N ILE A 142 16.73 9.74 -1.42
CA ILE A 142 16.57 9.26 -0.05
C ILE A 142 16.48 10.41 0.96
N ARG A 143 17.30 11.46 0.82
CA ARG A 143 17.23 12.63 1.71
C ARG A 143 15.88 13.33 1.58
N LEU A 144 15.45 13.57 0.33
CA LEU A 144 14.21 14.27 0.04
C LEU A 144 13.00 13.54 0.63
N PHE A 145 12.84 12.23 0.36
CA PHE A 145 11.69 11.52 0.91
C PHE A 145 11.73 11.41 2.45
N ASN A 146 12.90 11.39 3.07
CA ASN A 146 13.02 11.43 4.53
C ASN A 146 12.56 12.77 5.12
N VAL A 147 12.96 13.89 4.50
CA VAL A 147 12.50 15.23 4.89
C VAL A 147 10.99 15.36 4.71
N LEU A 148 10.48 14.99 3.53
CA LEU A 148 9.04 15.02 3.24
C LEU A 148 8.24 14.08 4.14
N GLY A 149 8.85 12.98 4.60
CA GLY A 149 8.22 12.08 5.54
C GLY A 149 8.05 12.64 6.94
N VAL A 150 8.96 13.48 7.40
CA VAL A 150 8.78 14.24 8.66
C VAL A 150 7.77 15.34 8.43
N PHE A 151 7.88 16.05 7.31
CA PHE A 151 6.98 17.14 6.95
C PHE A 151 5.51 16.69 6.91
N LYS A 152 5.20 15.52 6.35
CA LYS A 152 3.81 15.03 6.30
C LYS A 152 3.18 14.80 7.68
N VAL A 153 3.96 14.46 8.70
CA VAL A 153 3.46 14.34 10.08
C VAL A 153 3.06 15.72 10.60
N PHE A 154 3.84 16.76 10.30
CA PHE A 154 3.47 18.13 10.66
C PHE A 154 2.19 18.59 9.95
N VAL A 155 2.03 18.28 8.67
CA VAL A 155 0.79 18.58 7.91
C VAL A 155 -0.41 17.88 8.56
N LEU A 156 -0.27 16.62 8.95
CA LEU A 156 -1.35 15.88 9.61
C LEU A 156 -1.71 16.47 10.97
N LEU A 157 -0.72 16.80 11.80
CA LEU A 157 -0.92 17.47 13.08
C LEU A 157 -1.59 18.84 12.88
N PHE A 158 -1.18 19.57 11.85
CA PHE A 158 -1.79 20.86 11.52
C PHE A 158 -3.28 20.71 11.19
N ILE A 159 -3.68 19.68 10.43
CA ILE A 159 -5.09 19.37 10.15
C ILE A 159 -5.83 19.04 11.45
N VAL A 160 -5.26 18.22 12.32
CA VAL A 160 -5.89 17.81 13.59
C VAL A 160 -6.11 19.04 14.48
N PHE A 161 -5.11 19.90 14.69
CA PHE A 161 -5.25 21.09 15.51
C PHE A 161 -6.20 22.14 14.90
N SER A 162 -6.16 22.29 13.56
CA SER A 162 -7.12 23.14 12.86
C SER A 162 -8.55 22.59 12.96
N GLY A 163 -8.71 21.26 13.02
CA GLY A 163 -9.98 20.59 13.26
C GLY A 163 -10.53 20.88 14.66
N PHE A 164 -9.70 20.90 15.69
CA PHE A 164 -10.13 21.32 17.04
C PHE A 164 -10.56 22.77 17.06
N ALA A 165 -9.88 23.67 16.36
CA ALA A 165 -10.31 25.05 16.21
C ALA A 165 -11.66 25.15 15.47
N ALA A 166 -11.87 24.33 14.44
CA ALA A 166 -13.15 24.25 13.72
C ALA A 166 -14.29 23.75 14.62
N LEU A 167 -14.05 22.73 15.48
CA LEU A 167 -15.00 22.27 16.48
C LEU A 167 -15.37 23.38 17.49
N ALA A 168 -14.40 24.20 17.87
CA ALA A 168 -14.62 25.38 18.74
C ALA A 168 -15.34 26.54 18.02
N GLY A 169 -15.69 26.39 16.74
CA GLY A 169 -16.42 27.40 15.96
C GLY A 169 -15.55 28.25 15.02
N HIS A 170 -14.24 28.10 15.01
CA HIS A 170 -13.32 28.85 14.16
C HIS A 170 -13.27 28.25 12.75
N ARG A 171 -14.26 28.55 11.92
CA ARG A 171 -14.40 28.16 10.52
C ARG A 171 -15.08 29.25 9.72
N ARG A 172 -14.88 29.23 8.40
CA ARG A 172 -15.44 30.22 7.47
C ARG A 172 -16.80 29.79 6.88
N VAL A 173 -17.20 28.55 7.15
CA VAL A 173 -18.49 27.98 6.69
C VAL A 173 -19.41 27.75 7.88
N PRO A 174 -20.75 27.70 7.68
CA PRO A 174 -21.70 27.32 8.73
C PRO A 174 -21.35 25.96 9.36
N ASN A 175 -21.85 25.72 10.57
CA ASN A 175 -21.66 24.43 11.22
C ASN A 175 -22.35 23.33 10.40
N PRO A 176 -21.62 22.31 9.90
CA PRO A 176 -22.22 21.22 9.14
C PRO A 176 -23.07 20.27 10.02
N HIS A 177 -23.02 20.40 11.35
CA HIS A 177 -23.77 19.58 12.31
C HIS A 177 -23.63 18.06 12.09
N ASN A 178 -22.52 17.61 11.52
CA ASN A 178 -22.30 16.23 11.11
C ASN A 178 -22.37 15.21 12.25
N PHE A 179 -22.12 15.64 13.48
CA PHE A 179 -22.18 14.80 14.67
C PHE A 179 -23.61 14.64 15.21
N ASN A 180 -24.56 15.50 14.76
CA ASN A 180 -25.97 15.34 15.07
C ASN A 180 -26.53 14.20 14.18
N GLY A 181 -27.09 13.16 14.78
CA GLY A 181 -27.54 11.98 14.05
C GLY A 181 -26.37 11.23 13.35
N ALA A 182 -25.19 11.18 13.97
CA ALA A 182 -23.98 10.59 13.38
C ALA A 182 -24.14 9.13 12.93
N PHE A 183 -25.06 8.37 13.51
CA PHE A 183 -25.37 6.98 13.14
C PHE A 183 -26.41 6.86 12.03
N THR A 184 -27.09 7.96 11.65
CA THR A 184 -28.07 7.91 10.58
C THR A 184 -27.38 7.64 9.25
N LEU A 185 -27.85 6.64 8.51
CA LEU A 185 -27.44 6.39 7.14
C LEU A 185 -28.00 7.50 6.24
N HIS A 186 -27.15 8.05 5.38
CA HIS A 186 -27.57 8.94 4.33
C HIS A 186 -27.96 8.09 3.13
N GLU A 187 -29.25 8.18 2.77
CA GLU A 187 -29.82 7.57 1.56
C GLU A 187 -29.90 8.65 0.47
N GLY A 188 -29.38 8.37 -0.72
CA GLY A 188 -29.43 9.30 -1.86
C GLY A 188 -28.39 8.96 -2.93
N GLU A 189 -28.47 9.65 -4.07
CA GLU A 189 -27.46 9.50 -5.13
C GLU A 189 -26.07 9.87 -4.59
N GLY A 190 -25.10 8.95 -4.75
CA GLY A 190 -23.71 9.15 -4.29
C GLY A 190 -23.36 8.53 -2.94
N TYR A 191 -24.32 7.91 -2.23
CA TYR A 191 -24.06 7.19 -0.98
C TYR A 191 -24.29 5.69 -1.16
N GLY A 192 -23.41 4.88 -0.55
CA GLY A 192 -23.59 3.43 -0.50
C GLY A 192 -24.73 3.04 0.45
N GLY A 193 -25.42 1.94 0.12
CA GLY A 193 -26.58 1.46 0.89
C GLY A 193 -26.24 0.76 2.22
N GLY A 194 -24.99 0.84 2.72
CA GLY A 194 -24.57 0.22 3.97
C GLY A 194 -24.54 -1.32 3.94
N GLY A 195 -24.35 -1.93 2.77
CA GLY A 195 -24.24 -3.37 2.59
C GLY A 195 -22.84 -3.93 2.83
N ALA A 196 -22.71 -5.25 2.72
CA ALA A 196 -21.43 -5.92 2.93
C ALA A 196 -20.35 -5.49 1.93
N TYR A 197 -20.73 -5.26 0.68
CA TYR A 197 -19.84 -4.78 -0.38
C TYR A 197 -19.29 -3.40 -0.05
N GLU A 198 -20.13 -2.47 0.35
CA GLU A 198 -19.79 -1.09 0.68
C GLU A 198 -18.83 -1.03 1.87
N TYR A 199 -19.10 -1.80 2.93
CA TYR A 199 -18.18 -1.90 4.08
C TYR A 199 -16.85 -2.56 3.71
N CYS A 200 -16.86 -3.53 2.81
CA CYS A 200 -15.65 -4.15 2.30
C CYS A 200 -14.79 -3.14 1.53
N GLN A 201 -15.40 -2.35 0.63
CA GLN A 201 -14.69 -1.28 -0.08
C GLN A 201 -14.12 -0.24 0.89
N ALA A 202 -14.92 0.22 1.86
CA ALA A 202 -14.44 1.16 2.87
C ALA A 202 -13.21 0.61 3.60
N LEU A 203 -13.24 -0.65 4.02
CA LEU A 203 -12.11 -1.31 4.69
C LEU A 203 -10.89 -1.46 3.77
N LEU A 204 -11.06 -1.80 2.49
CA LEU A 204 -9.95 -1.85 1.52
C LEU A 204 -9.25 -0.48 1.40
N ARG A 205 -10.02 0.62 1.30
CA ARG A 205 -9.50 1.99 1.23
C ARG A 205 -8.84 2.42 2.55
N ILE A 206 -9.37 1.99 3.69
CA ILE A 206 -8.76 2.22 4.99
C ILE A 206 -7.43 1.45 5.11
N ILE A 207 -7.41 0.15 4.77
CA ILE A 207 -6.19 -0.66 4.77
C ILE A 207 -5.15 -0.07 3.82
N TYR A 208 -5.56 0.45 2.66
CA TYR A 208 -4.67 1.21 1.77
C TYR A 208 -4.00 2.38 2.49
N SER A 209 -4.75 3.10 3.33
CA SER A 209 -4.22 4.24 4.09
C SER A 209 -3.22 3.84 5.19
N TYR A 210 -3.32 2.62 5.69
CA TYR A 210 -2.38 2.04 6.67
C TYR A 210 -1.19 1.32 6.04
N LYS A 211 -1.10 1.17 4.72
CA LYS A 211 -0.01 0.45 4.04
C LYS A 211 1.38 0.95 4.44
N GLY A 212 2.35 0.05 4.38
CA GLY A 212 3.76 0.31 4.64
C GLY A 212 4.29 -0.28 5.96
N TRP A 213 3.44 -0.76 6.85
CA TRP A 213 3.87 -1.42 8.10
C TRP A 213 4.62 -2.73 7.83
N GLU A 214 4.30 -3.43 6.75
CA GLU A 214 4.97 -4.64 6.28
C GLU A 214 6.39 -4.41 5.77
N ASN A 215 6.74 -3.18 5.40
CA ASN A 215 8.05 -2.82 4.83
C ASN A 215 9.23 -3.20 5.74
N ALA A 216 9.04 -3.24 7.07
CA ALA A 216 10.04 -3.70 8.01
C ALA A 216 10.45 -5.16 7.76
N ASN A 217 9.50 -6.00 7.36
CA ASN A 217 9.74 -7.43 7.09
C ASN A 217 10.47 -7.65 5.75
N TYR A 218 10.30 -6.73 4.78
CA TYR A 218 11.02 -6.81 3.50
C TYR A 218 12.52 -6.57 3.62
N VAL A 219 12.94 -5.81 4.64
CA VAL A 219 14.35 -5.45 4.88
C VAL A 219 14.86 -5.96 6.23
N LEU A 220 14.24 -6.99 6.77
CA LEU A 220 14.47 -7.45 8.14
C LEU A 220 15.93 -7.86 8.41
N GLY A 221 16.60 -8.46 7.43
CA GLY A 221 18.02 -8.82 7.51
C GLY A 221 18.96 -7.62 7.63
N GLU A 222 18.51 -6.41 7.27
CA GLU A 222 19.30 -5.17 7.36
C GLU A 222 19.07 -4.41 8.68
N ILE A 223 18.07 -4.82 9.48
CA ILE A 223 17.69 -4.13 10.73
C ILE A 223 18.61 -4.59 11.86
N ARG A 224 19.29 -3.64 12.50
CA ARG A 224 20.27 -3.93 13.56
C ARG A 224 19.69 -4.67 14.77
N ASN A 225 18.46 -4.37 15.17
CA ASN A 225 17.75 -4.98 16.31
C ASN A 225 16.30 -5.33 15.89
N PRO A 226 16.10 -6.40 15.08
CA PRO A 226 14.79 -6.72 14.52
C PRO A 226 13.73 -6.97 15.60
N LYS A 227 14.08 -7.69 16.67
CA LYS A 227 13.18 -7.96 17.79
C LYS A 227 12.62 -6.66 18.38
N LYS A 228 13.48 -5.72 18.80
CA LYS A 228 13.06 -4.44 19.41
C LYS A 228 12.25 -3.58 18.42
N THR A 229 12.65 -3.55 17.15
CA THR A 229 11.95 -2.76 16.13
C THR A 229 10.56 -3.30 15.88
N LEU A 230 10.40 -4.60 15.67
CA LEU A 230 9.11 -5.20 15.38
C LEU A 230 8.18 -5.20 16.59
N THR A 231 8.69 -5.49 17.82
CA THR A 231 7.82 -5.63 18.99
C THR A 231 7.45 -4.31 19.67
N TRP A 232 8.19 -3.23 19.44
CA TRP A 232 7.94 -1.94 20.09
C TRP A 232 7.69 -0.80 19.09
N ALA A 233 8.61 -0.59 18.13
CA ALA A 233 8.52 0.56 17.26
C ALA A 233 7.36 0.44 16.25
N ALA A 234 7.11 -0.77 15.72
CA ALA A 234 6.02 -0.97 14.76
C ALA A 234 4.63 -0.84 15.41
N PRO A 235 4.32 -1.46 16.57
CA PRO A 235 3.05 -1.22 17.27
C PRO A 235 2.83 0.24 17.65
N LEU A 236 3.86 0.91 18.16
CA LEU A 236 3.77 2.32 18.54
C LEU A 236 3.47 3.20 17.31
N ALA A 237 4.10 2.91 16.17
CA ALA A 237 3.86 3.64 14.93
C ALA A 237 2.42 3.44 14.43
N ILE A 238 1.90 2.20 14.41
CA ILE A 238 0.51 1.92 13.99
C ILE A 238 -0.49 2.56 14.95
N GLY A 239 -0.28 2.44 16.28
CA GLY A 239 -1.16 3.05 17.28
C GLY A 239 -1.22 4.56 17.15
N GLY A 240 -0.07 5.22 17.03
CA GLY A 240 0.00 6.66 16.80
C GLY A 240 -0.67 7.09 15.50
N THR A 241 -0.48 6.32 14.43
CA THR A 241 -1.14 6.60 13.13
C THR A 241 -2.65 6.41 13.24
N THR A 242 -3.13 5.35 13.90
CA THR A 242 -4.58 5.12 14.11
C THR A 242 -5.23 6.28 14.82
N VAL A 243 -4.64 6.74 15.93
CA VAL A 243 -5.14 7.91 16.67
C VAL A 243 -5.17 9.16 15.78
N LEU A 244 -4.08 9.44 15.05
CA LEU A 244 -4.00 10.61 14.18
C LEU A 244 -5.00 10.53 13.02
N TYR A 245 -5.26 9.35 12.47
CA TYR A 245 -6.22 9.17 11.38
C TYR A 245 -7.66 9.38 11.85
N VAL A 246 -8.01 8.85 13.01
CA VAL A 246 -9.33 9.10 13.61
C VAL A 246 -9.51 10.59 13.89
N LEU A 247 -8.51 11.24 14.49
CA LEU A 247 -8.57 12.68 14.78
C LEU A 247 -8.64 13.55 13.51
N ALA A 248 -7.92 13.17 12.44
CA ALA A 248 -8.02 13.86 11.16
C ALA A 248 -9.42 13.73 10.54
N ASN A 249 -10.04 12.54 10.62
CA ASN A 249 -11.40 12.34 10.14
C ASN A 249 -12.41 13.13 10.98
N VAL A 250 -12.24 13.20 12.31
CA VAL A 250 -13.03 14.10 13.17
C VAL A 250 -12.88 15.55 12.71
N ALA A 251 -11.65 15.99 12.38
CA ALA A 251 -11.39 17.33 11.86
C ALA A 251 -12.13 17.59 10.54
N TYR A 252 -12.12 16.64 9.61
CA TYR A 252 -12.84 16.77 8.35
C TYR A 252 -14.35 16.89 8.56
N PHE A 253 -14.93 16.02 9.39
CA PHE A 253 -16.36 16.13 9.74
C PHE A 253 -16.73 17.41 10.52
N ALA A 254 -15.78 18.05 11.17
CA ALA A 254 -16.01 19.33 11.87
C ALA A 254 -16.19 20.52 10.94
N ALA A 255 -15.66 20.45 9.70
CA ALA A 255 -15.60 21.60 8.80
C ALA A 255 -16.11 21.36 7.38
N ILE A 256 -16.44 20.11 6.99
CA ILE A 256 -16.91 19.76 5.66
C ILE A 256 -18.32 19.19 5.78
N SER A 257 -19.28 19.65 4.96
CA SER A 257 -20.60 19.06 4.89
C SER A 257 -20.53 17.60 4.37
N LYS A 258 -21.55 16.81 4.64
CA LYS A 258 -21.60 15.41 4.20
C LYS A 258 -21.55 15.31 2.68
N GLU A 259 -22.30 16.20 2.01
CA GLU A 259 -22.38 16.30 0.56
C GLU A 259 -21.03 16.70 -0.06
N ASP A 260 -20.40 17.75 0.47
CA ASP A 260 -19.07 18.20 0.02
C ASP A 260 -18.00 17.14 0.27
N LEU A 261 -18.09 16.40 1.38
CA LEU A 261 -17.13 15.34 1.70
C LEU A 261 -17.27 14.17 0.72
N ALA A 262 -18.48 13.70 0.46
CA ALA A 262 -18.73 12.62 -0.50
C ALA A 262 -18.28 13.00 -1.91
N GLY A 263 -18.52 14.24 -2.33
CA GLY A 263 -18.15 14.77 -3.65
C GLY A 263 -16.71 15.22 -3.78
N SER A 264 -15.93 15.26 -2.68
CA SER A 264 -14.56 15.81 -2.72
C SER A 264 -13.52 14.88 -3.37
N GLU A 265 -13.88 13.63 -3.69
CA GLU A 265 -12.96 12.62 -4.26
C GLU A 265 -11.61 12.57 -3.49
N ALA A 266 -10.49 12.78 -4.20
CA ALA A 266 -9.15 12.70 -3.60
C ALA A 266 -8.64 14.05 -3.01
N ILE A 267 -9.48 15.09 -2.89
CA ILE A 267 -9.04 16.45 -2.46
C ILE A 267 -9.63 16.88 -1.10
N VAL A 268 -9.98 15.94 -0.23
CA VAL A 268 -10.62 16.18 1.08
C VAL A 268 -9.90 17.25 1.91
N ALA A 269 -8.58 17.15 2.07
CA ALA A 269 -7.80 18.13 2.84
C ALA A 269 -7.83 19.53 2.21
N GLY A 270 -7.98 19.64 0.88
CA GLY A 270 -8.12 20.92 0.20
C GLY A 270 -9.44 21.59 0.51
N VAL A 271 -10.55 20.83 0.48
CA VAL A 271 -11.88 21.33 0.89
C VAL A 271 -11.87 21.76 2.35
N PHE A 272 -11.26 20.95 3.23
CA PHE A 272 -11.08 21.29 4.63
C PHE A 272 -10.36 22.64 4.84
N PHE A 273 -9.23 22.84 4.16
CA PHE A 273 -8.46 24.07 4.28
C PHE A 273 -9.26 25.30 3.82
N ARG A 274 -9.99 25.19 2.70
CA ARG A 274 -10.86 26.24 2.22
C ARG A 274 -11.95 26.59 3.25
N ASN A 275 -12.58 25.60 3.85
CA ASN A 275 -13.67 25.80 4.80
C ASN A 275 -13.21 26.38 6.14
N VAL A 276 -11.98 26.09 6.57
CA VAL A 276 -11.41 26.61 7.82
C VAL A 276 -10.74 27.97 7.62
N PHE A 277 -9.93 28.13 6.57
CA PHE A 277 -9.08 29.31 6.38
C PHE A 277 -9.60 30.28 5.32
N GLY A 278 -10.62 29.89 4.56
CA GLY A 278 -11.18 30.70 3.46
C GLY A 278 -10.42 30.52 2.14
N ASP A 279 -10.71 31.40 1.19
CA ASP A 279 -10.22 31.31 -0.21
C ASP A 279 -9.11 32.35 -0.50
N SER A 280 -8.39 32.78 0.53
CA SER A 280 -7.27 33.72 0.39
C SER A 280 -6.08 33.06 -0.34
N ALA A 281 -5.21 33.87 -0.94
CA ALA A 281 -4.00 33.38 -1.59
C ALA A 281 -3.11 32.54 -0.65
N GLY A 282 -3.05 32.91 0.65
CA GLY A 282 -2.35 32.12 1.65
C GLY A 282 -3.00 30.78 1.94
N ALA A 283 -4.33 30.71 1.97
CA ALA A 283 -5.05 29.44 2.16
C ALA A 283 -4.90 28.50 0.96
N ARG A 284 -4.80 29.04 -0.25
CA ARG A 284 -4.54 28.25 -1.49
C ARG A 284 -3.19 27.56 -1.50
N SER A 285 -2.20 28.03 -0.73
CA SER A 285 -0.90 27.36 -0.59
C SER A 285 -0.97 26.06 0.22
N LEU A 286 -1.98 25.89 1.10
CA LEU A 286 -2.09 24.71 1.97
C LEU A 286 -2.24 23.39 1.20
N PRO A 287 -3.03 23.29 0.12
CA PRO A 287 -3.04 22.11 -0.75
C PRO A 287 -1.65 21.70 -1.30
N ALA A 288 -0.74 22.67 -1.51
CA ALA A 288 0.63 22.38 -1.93
C ALA A 288 1.40 21.57 -0.87
N PHE A 289 1.11 21.73 0.41
CA PHE A 289 1.72 20.93 1.46
C PHE A 289 1.28 19.47 1.40
N VAL A 290 0.03 19.22 1.03
CA VAL A 290 -0.49 17.87 0.79
C VAL A 290 0.12 17.29 -0.49
N ALA A 291 0.28 18.08 -1.55
CA ALA A 291 1.00 17.65 -2.75
C ALA A 291 2.43 17.21 -2.40
N LEU A 292 3.20 17.99 -1.65
CA LEU A 292 4.54 17.64 -1.19
C LEU A 292 4.56 16.36 -0.34
N SER A 293 3.52 16.13 0.48
CA SER A 293 3.36 14.89 1.23
C SER A 293 3.21 13.69 0.30
N ASN A 294 2.36 13.81 -0.73
CA ASN A 294 2.19 12.75 -1.74
C ASN A 294 3.46 12.51 -2.56
N LEU A 295 4.21 13.56 -2.93
CA LEU A 295 5.52 13.42 -3.57
C LEU A 295 6.47 12.60 -2.68
N GLY A 296 6.48 12.82 -1.37
CA GLY A 296 7.25 12.03 -0.43
C GLY A 296 6.89 10.55 -0.47
N ASN A 297 5.61 10.21 -0.61
CA ASN A 297 5.14 8.83 -0.76
C ASN A 297 5.57 8.24 -2.11
N VAL A 298 5.40 8.97 -3.22
CA VAL A 298 5.85 8.53 -4.56
C VAL A 298 7.34 8.19 -4.55
N LEU A 299 8.17 9.06 -3.96
CA LEU A 299 9.62 8.82 -3.82
C LEU A 299 9.92 7.56 -2.98
N ALA A 300 9.23 7.39 -1.84
CA ALA A 300 9.45 6.27 -0.94
C ALA A 300 9.05 4.94 -1.59
N VAL A 301 7.87 4.88 -2.22
CA VAL A 301 7.34 3.70 -2.90
C VAL A 301 8.20 3.34 -4.11
N SER A 302 8.56 4.32 -4.95
CA SER A 302 9.46 4.10 -6.11
C SER A 302 10.80 3.51 -5.69
N PHE A 303 11.38 4.00 -4.58
CA PHE A 303 12.61 3.45 -4.04
C PHE A 303 12.44 2.01 -3.56
N ALA A 304 11.41 1.73 -2.76
CA ALA A 304 11.18 0.40 -2.19
C ALA A 304 10.89 -0.65 -3.27
N HIS A 305 9.95 -0.37 -4.18
CA HIS A 305 9.58 -1.32 -5.22
C HIS A 305 10.67 -1.54 -6.27
N SER A 306 11.46 -0.50 -6.61
CA SER A 306 12.60 -0.71 -7.51
C SER A 306 13.67 -1.65 -6.91
N ARG A 307 13.90 -1.58 -5.61
CA ARG A 307 14.79 -2.50 -4.91
C ARG A 307 14.23 -3.91 -4.89
N LEU A 308 12.95 -4.06 -4.59
CA LEU A 308 12.27 -5.36 -4.61
C LEU A 308 12.30 -6.00 -6.01
N ASN A 309 12.01 -5.22 -7.06
CA ASN A 309 12.09 -5.67 -8.45
C ASN A 309 13.52 -6.10 -8.82
N GLN A 310 14.53 -5.37 -8.34
CA GLN A 310 15.92 -5.73 -8.52
C GLN A 310 16.28 -7.04 -7.81
N GLU A 311 15.78 -7.25 -6.58
CA GLU A 311 16.04 -8.50 -5.84
C GLU A 311 15.40 -9.70 -6.55
N PHE A 312 14.17 -9.61 -7.04
CA PHE A 312 13.57 -10.66 -7.88
C PHE A 312 14.40 -10.96 -9.13
N ALA A 313 14.99 -9.93 -9.74
CA ALA A 313 15.89 -10.11 -10.86
C ALA A 313 17.20 -10.79 -10.44
N LYS A 314 17.83 -10.41 -9.33
CA LYS A 314 19.05 -11.04 -8.81
C LYS A 314 18.83 -12.52 -8.45
N GLU A 315 17.67 -12.83 -7.91
CA GLU A 315 17.26 -14.20 -7.63
C GLU A 315 17.06 -15.04 -8.92
N GLY A 316 16.93 -14.41 -10.08
CA GLY A 316 16.70 -15.13 -11.35
C GLY A 316 15.24 -15.42 -11.66
N LEU A 317 14.30 -14.77 -10.97
CA LEU A 317 12.87 -14.95 -11.18
C LEU A 317 12.35 -14.25 -12.44
N LEU A 318 13.00 -13.19 -12.91
CA LEU A 318 12.54 -12.43 -14.07
C LEU A 318 13.16 -12.93 -15.38
N PRO A 319 12.42 -12.89 -16.50
CA PRO A 319 13.04 -13.01 -17.82
C PRO A 319 14.12 -11.93 -17.97
N TYR A 320 15.23 -12.27 -18.61
CA TYR A 320 16.37 -11.34 -18.76
C TYR A 320 16.88 -10.77 -17.44
N SER A 321 16.94 -11.57 -16.39
CA SER A 321 17.32 -11.20 -15.03
C SER A 321 18.58 -10.35 -14.93
N LYS A 322 19.60 -10.60 -15.78
CA LYS A 322 20.84 -9.80 -15.81
C LYS A 322 20.59 -8.34 -16.15
N PHE A 323 19.62 -8.04 -17.01
CA PHE A 323 19.25 -6.67 -17.36
C PHE A 323 18.56 -5.97 -16.19
N TRP A 324 17.52 -6.58 -15.63
CA TRP A 324 16.74 -5.99 -14.53
C TRP A 324 17.54 -5.87 -13.23
N ALA A 325 18.52 -6.75 -13.00
CA ALA A 325 19.41 -6.69 -11.82
C ALA A 325 20.50 -5.62 -11.94
N SER A 326 20.71 -5.05 -13.14
CA SER A 326 21.78 -4.10 -13.42
C SER A 326 21.65 -2.82 -12.59
N ILE A 327 22.81 -2.30 -12.17
CA ILE A 327 22.96 -0.99 -11.50
C ILE A 327 23.63 0.05 -12.39
N LYS A 328 23.88 -0.29 -13.65
CA LYS A 328 24.50 0.64 -14.60
C LYS A 328 23.46 1.57 -15.22
N PRO A 329 23.82 2.79 -15.61
CA PRO A 329 25.17 3.39 -15.52
C PRO A 329 25.47 4.09 -14.19
N PHE A 330 24.44 4.47 -13.39
CA PHE A 330 24.58 5.42 -12.27
C PHE A 330 24.82 4.78 -10.89
N GLY A 331 25.01 3.47 -10.81
CA GLY A 331 25.12 2.76 -9.52
C GLY A 331 23.78 2.59 -8.78
N ALA A 332 22.66 2.86 -9.46
CA ALA A 332 21.30 2.67 -8.99
C ALA A 332 20.57 1.65 -9.87
N PRO A 333 19.50 0.99 -9.40
CA PRO A 333 18.78 -0.02 -10.15
C PRO A 333 17.90 0.62 -11.26
N ALA A 334 18.52 1.31 -12.21
CA ALA A 334 17.82 2.06 -13.25
C ALA A 334 16.82 1.22 -14.07
N PRO A 335 17.13 -0.02 -14.51
CA PRO A 335 16.14 -0.85 -15.20
C PRO A 335 14.93 -1.21 -14.32
N ALA A 336 15.15 -1.52 -13.04
CA ALA A 336 14.06 -1.83 -12.11
C ALA A 336 13.21 -0.60 -11.77
N LEU A 337 13.81 0.60 -11.73
CA LEU A 337 13.12 1.89 -11.63
C LEU A 337 12.27 2.15 -12.88
N PHE A 338 12.79 1.87 -14.06
CA PHE A 338 12.06 2.00 -15.33
C PHE A 338 10.85 1.05 -15.36
N LEU A 339 10.99 -0.18 -14.89
CA LEU A 339 9.88 -1.13 -14.80
C LEU A 339 8.77 -0.60 -13.88
N HIS A 340 9.13 -0.07 -12.71
CA HIS A 340 8.17 0.55 -11.79
C HIS A 340 7.49 1.78 -12.42
N TRP A 341 8.23 2.62 -13.11
CA TRP A 341 7.70 3.76 -13.85
C TRP A 341 6.69 3.32 -14.91
N LEU A 342 7.05 2.33 -15.74
CA LEU A 342 6.20 1.84 -16.83
C LEU A 342 4.84 1.34 -16.28
N ILE A 343 4.88 0.50 -15.24
CA ILE A 343 3.66 -0.03 -14.62
C ILE A 343 2.83 1.10 -14.00
N THR A 344 3.47 2.05 -13.31
CA THR A 344 2.77 3.20 -12.72
C THR A 344 2.07 4.03 -13.79
N VAL A 345 2.73 4.30 -14.92
CA VAL A 345 2.14 5.06 -16.04
C VAL A 345 0.97 4.31 -16.67
N VAL A 346 1.11 3.01 -16.92
CA VAL A 346 0.00 2.18 -17.45
C VAL A 346 -1.21 2.25 -16.51
N VAL A 347 -1.02 2.09 -15.22
CA VAL A 347 -2.11 2.16 -14.22
C VAL A 347 -2.70 3.57 -14.10
N LEU A 348 -1.94 4.63 -14.36
CA LEU A 348 -2.46 6.00 -14.40
C LEU A 348 -3.35 6.24 -15.61
N VAL A 349 -3.05 5.66 -16.76
CA VAL A 349 -3.74 5.95 -18.02
C VAL A 349 -4.91 5.00 -18.28
N ALA A 350 -4.82 3.73 -17.86
CA ALA A 350 -5.80 2.70 -18.18
C ALA A 350 -7.22 2.92 -17.61
N PRO A 351 -7.44 3.36 -16.35
CA PRO A 351 -8.78 3.57 -15.83
C PRO A 351 -9.47 4.79 -16.45
N PRO A 352 -10.83 4.86 -16.48
CA PRO A 352 -11.58 6.06 -16.85
C PRO A 352 -11.19 7.29 -16.02
N ALA A 353 -11.42 8.51 -16.52
CA ALA A 353 -10.88 9.72 -15.91
C ALA A 353 -11.47 10.08 -14.53
N GLY A 354 -12.78 9.83 -14.30
CA GLY A 354 -13.47 10.24 -13.08
C GLY A 354 -13.00 9.47 -11.83
N PRO A 355 -13.39 8.20 -11.66
CA PRO A 355 -13.19 7.44 -10.42
C PRO A 355 -11.83 6.74 -10.34
N ALA A 356 -10.85 7.14 -11.16
CA ALA A 356 -9.56 6.47 -11.27
C ALA A 356 -8.84 6.28 -9.91
N TYR A 357 -8.97 7.23 -9.00
CA TYR A 357 -8.31 7.15 -7.70
C TYR A 357 -8.84 5.97 -6.86
N ASN A 358 -10.16 5.83 -6.76
CA ASN A 358 -10.80 4.75 -6.01
C ASN A 358 -10.42 3.38 -6.61
N PHE A 359 -10.52 3.25 -7.94
CA PHE A 359 -10.12 2.02 -8.63
C PHE A 359 -8.66 1.64 -8.36
N ILE A 360 -7.74 2.61 -8.43
CA ILE A 360 -6.31 2.39 -8.18
C ILE A 360 -6.07 1.93 -6.74
N THR A 361 -6.73 2.54 -5.76
CA THR A 361 -6.57 2.18 -4.34
C THR A 361 -7.14 0.80 -4.02
N ASP A 362 -8.31 0.49 -4.57
CA ASP A 362 -8.96 -0.80 -4.38
C ASP A 362 -8.15 -1.92 -5.04
N LEU A 363 -7.69 -1.73 -6.29
CA LEU A 363 -6.84 -2.68 -7.01
C LEU A 363 -5.49 -2.91 -6.31
N TYR A 364 -4.87 -1.86 -5.76
CA TYR A 364 -3.61 -1.98 -5.03
C TYR A 364 -3.74 -2.82 -3.76
N THR A 365 -4.87 -2.70 -3.06
CA THR A 365 -5.08 -3.32 -1.74
C THR A 365 -5.62 -4.73 -1.83
N TYR A 366 -6.55 -4.98 -2.75
CA TYR A 366 -7.35 -6.18 -2.82
C TYR A 366 -6.55 -7.50 -2.89
N PRO A 367 -5.53 -7.67 -3.76
CA PRO A 367 -4.78 -8.92 -3.82
C PRO A 367 -3.99 -9.22 -2.54
N GLY A 368 -3.66 -8.17 -1.77
CA GLY A 368 -3.05 -8.32 -0.45
C GLY A 368 -3.92 -9.09 0.54
N ALA A 369 -5.25 -9.02 0.42
CA ALA A 369 -6.15 -9.79 1.26
C ALA A 369 -5.99 -11.31 1.04
N TRP A 370 -5.83 -11.75 -0.20
CA TRP A 370 -5.55 -13.15 -0.52
C TRP A 370 -4.22 -13.61 0.07
N ILE A 371 -3.16 -12.83 -0.14
CA ILE A 371 -1.82 -13.16 0.37
C ILE A 371 -1.80 -13.21 1.89
N ASN A 372 -2.35 -12.18 2.55
CA ASN A 372 -2.42 -12.12 4.01
C ASN A 372 -3.31 -13.24 4.59
N GLY A 373 -4.38 -13.62 3.89
CA GLY A 373 -5.20 -14.78 4.22
C GLY A 373 -4.39 -16.07 4.21
N PHE A 374 -3.62 -16.33 3.13
CA PHE A 374 -2.75 -17.50 3.05
C PHE A 374 -1.61 -17.47 4.07
N VAL A 375 -0.98 -16.32 4.32
CA VAL A 375 0.04 -16.17 5.36
C VAL A 375 -0.53 -16.53 6.73
N THR A 376 -1.71 -15.98 7.06
CA THR A 376 -2.35 -16.21 8.37
C THR A 376 -2.84 -17.64 8.53
N ALA A 377 -3.46 -18.22 7.50
CA ALA A 377 -3.84 -19.64 7.50
C ALA A 377 -2.62 -20.55 7.67
N GLY A 378 -1.50 -20.16 7.03
CA GLY A 378 -0.22 -20.83 7.21
C GLY A 378 0.32 -20.77 8.63
N LEU A 379 0.20 -19.62 9.31
CA LEU A 379 0.59 -19.50 10.72
C LEU A 379 -0.26 -20.42 11.62
N LEU A 380 -1.58 -20.42 11.43
CA LEU A 380 -2.48 -21.30 12.15
C LEU A 380 -2.14 -22.77 11.92
N TYR A 381 -1.85 -23.16 10.68
CA TYR A 381 -1.38 -24.52 10.38
C TYR A 381 -0.09 -24.87 11.14
N LEU A 382 0.89 -23.95 11.20
CA LEU A 382 2.14 -24.19 11.94
C LEU A 382 1.91 -24.30 13.46
N HIS A 383 0.97 -23.56 14.03
CA HIS A 383 0.59 -23.66 15.44
C HIS A 383 -0.06 -25.01 15.77
N TYR A 384 -0.97 -25.51 14.92
CA TYR A 384 -1.69 -26.76 15.17
C TYR A 384 -0.86 -28.00 14.83
N ASN A 385 0.00 -27.94 13.81
CA ASN A 385 0.77 -29.09 13.38
C ASN A 385 2.09 -29.21 14.17
N LYS A 386 2.06 -29.96 15.26
CA LYS A 386 3.25 -30.23 16.12
C LYS A 386 4.45 -30.82 15.36
N LYS A 387 4.23 -31.48 14.20
CA LYS A 387 5.31 -32.04 13.39
C LYS A 387 6.21 -30.97 12.78
N GLU A 388 5.68 -29.76 12.58
CA GLU A 388 6.41 -28.62 12.04
C GLU A 388 7.41 -27.99 13.02
N ARG A 389 7.29 -28.29 14.32
CA ARG A 389 8.15 -27.77 15.40
C ARG A 389 8.34 -26.26 15.28
N TRP A 390 7.20 -25.55 15.13
CA TRP A 390 7.22 -24.11 14.96
C TRP A 390 7.59 -23.43 16.28
N GLU A 391 8.65 -22.63 16.25
CA GLU A 391 9.11 -21.84 17.38
C GLU A 391 9.36 -20.40 16.93
N SER A 392 8.87 -19.45 17.72
CA SER A 392 9.10 -18.01 17.50
C SER A 392 9.30 -17.31 18.84
N PRO A 393 10.18 -16.30 18.94
CA PRO A 393 10.32 -15.45 20.13
C PRO A 393 9.07 -14.59 20.43
N TRP A 394 8.10 -14.58 19.55
CA TRP A 394 6.80 -13.91 19.67
C TRP A 394 5.70 -14.86 19.23
N HIS A 395 4.62 -14.92 20.00
CA HIS A 395 3.45 -15.73 19.64
C HIS A 395 2.22 -14.85 19.48
N THR A 396 1.57 -14.95 18.33
CA THR A 396 0.29 -14.30 18.04
C THR A 396 -0.82 -15.05 18.74
N TYR A 397 -1.64 -14.36 19.53
CA TYR A 397 -2.80 -14.95 20.16
C TYR A 397 -3.76 -15.52 19.11
N LEU A 398 -4.23 -16.74 19.33
CA LEU A 398 -5.11 -17.44 18.40
C LEU A 398 -6.34 -16.61 17.98
N PRO A 399 -7.08 -15.94 18.90
CA PRO A 399 -8.22 -15.10 18.47
C PRO A 399 -7.82 -13.96 17.52
N VAL A 400 -6.62 -13.39 17.70
CA VAL A 400 -6.12 -12.31 16.83
C VAL A 400 -5.83 -12.84 15.44
N ALA A 401 -5.17 -14.01 15.32
CA ALA A 401 -4.91 -14.65 14.04
C ALA A 401 -6.21 -15.06 13.34
N VAL A 402 -7.19 -15.62 14.08
CA VAL A 402 -8.50 -16.01 13.53
C VAL A 402 -9.27 -14.77 13.05
N LEU A 403 -9.30 -13.69 13.83
CA LEU A 403 -9.91 -12.41 13.44
C LEU A 403 -9.29 -11.88 12.15
N TYR A 404 -7.96 -11.87 12.06
CA TYR A 404 -7.26 -11.38 10.88
C TYR A 404 -7.50 -12.26 9.66
N LEU A 405 -7.54 -13.59 9.84
CA LEU A 405 -7.91 -14.52 8.76
C LEU A 405 -9.33 -14.28 8.27
N ALA A 406 -10.29 -14.19 9.19
CA ALA A 406 -11.70 -13.93 8.86
C ALA A 406 -11.87 -12.59 8.11
N ALA A 407 -11.19 -11.54 8.56
CA ALA A 407 -11.19 -10.25 7.87
C ALA A 407 -10.61 -10.35 6.45
N ASN A 408 -9.50 -11.06 6.26
CA ASN A 408 -8.92 -11.23 4.92
C ASN A 408 -9.81 -12.10 4.01
N ILE A 409 -10.50 -13.12 4.53
CA ILE A 409 -11.50 -13.90 3.78
C ILE A 409 -12.67 -12.98 3.37
N PHE A 410 -13.17 -12.15 4.27
CA PHE A 410 -14.21 -11.17 3.98
C PHE A 410 -13.76 -10.23 2.86
N LEU A 411 -12.58 -9.61 2.97
CA LEU A 411 -12.03 -8.70 1.98
C LEU A 411 -11.72 -9.36 0.63
N ALA A 412 -11.45 -10.66 0.61
CA ALA A 412 -11.14 -11.42 -0.61
C ALA A 412 -12.41 -11.85 -1.36
N LEU A 413 -13.49 -12.22 -0.65
CA LEU A 413 -14.69 -12.83 -1.25
C LEU A 413 -15.82 -11.85 -1.46
N VAL A 414 -16.06 -10.92 -0.55
CA VAL A 414 -17.19 -9.98 -0.60
C VAL A 414 -17.17 -9.07 -1.83
N PRO A 415 -16.03 -8.63 -2.39
CA PRO A 415 -16.05 -7.85 -3.63
C PRO A 415 -16.70 -8.52 -4.85
N PHE A 416 -16.95 -9.83 -4.79
CA PHE A 416 -17.71 -10.55 -5.82
C PHE A 416 -19.23 -10.53 -5.60
N ILE A 417 -19.69 -10.06 -4.44
CA ILE A 417 -21.12 -9.91 -4.13
C ILE A 417 -21.59 -8.58 -4.71
N PRO A 418 -22.74 -8.52 -5.43
CA PRO A 418 -23.26 -7.26 -5.93
C PRO A 418 -23.51 -6.24 -4.81
N PRO A 419 -23.24 -4.94 -5.06
CA PRO A 419 -23.58 -3.87 -4.13
C PRO A 419 -25.09 -3.75 -3.94
N THR A 420 -25.51 -3.13 -2.85
CA THR A 420 -26.92 -2.80 -2.59
C THR A 420 -27.40 -1.59 -3.41
N GLY A 421 -26.46 -0.72 -3.81
CA GLY A 421 -26.67 0.43 -4.67
C GLY A 421 -26.40 0.15 -6.15
N PRO A 422 -26.25 1.20 -6.98
CA PRO A 422 -25.93 1.04 -8.40
C PRO A 422 -24.64 0.24 -8.59
N TRP A 423 -24.70 -0.80 -9.44
CA TRP A 423 -23.57 -1.73 -9.68
C TRP A 423 -22.34 -1.08 -10.36
N ASN A 424 -22.45 0.17 -10.83
CA ASN A 424 -21.41 0.97 -11.46
C ASN A 424 -21.25 2.36 -10.80
N ALA A 425 -21.54 2.49 -9.51
CA ALA A 425 -21.47 3.76 -8.77
C ALA A 425 -20.12 4.48 -8.90
N ASP A 426 -19.01 3.73 -8.97
CA ASP A 426 -17.66 4.26 -9.19
C ASP A 426 -17.32 4.45 -10.69
N GLY A 427 -18.31 4.43 -11.63
CA GLY A 427 -18.09 4.59 -13.07
C GLY A 427 -17.52 3.36 -13.79
N TYR A 428 -17.36 2.25 -13.08
CA TYR A 428 -16.99 0.92 -13.59
C TYR A 428 -17.76 -0.17 -12.82
N PRO A 429 -17.98 -1.36 -13.43
CA PRO A 429 -18.65 -2.46 -12.75
C PRO A 429 -17.90 -2.91 -11.49
N TYR A 430 -18.64 -3.19 -10.41
CA TYR A 430 -18.11 -3.57 -9.09
C TYR A 430 -17.12 -4.73 -9.13
N TYR A 431 -17.25 -5.66 -10.05
CA TYR A 431 -16.42 -6.86 -10.18
C TYR A 431 -15.10 -6.63 -10.91
N VAL A 432 -14.84 -5.45 -11.48
CA VAL A 432 -13.65 -5.24 -12.33
C VAL A 432 -12.35 -5.28 -11.52
N PHE A 433 -12.27 -4.55 -10.41
CA PHE A 433 -11.03 -4.54 -9.61
C PHE A 433 -10.72 -5.91 -8.97
N PRO A 434 -11.70 -6.69 -8.43
CA PRO A 434 -11.39 -8.02 -7.90
C PRO A 434 -11.00 -9.01 -9.01
N ILE A 435 -11.64 -8.98 -10.18
CA ILE A 435 -11.25 -9.81 -11.31
C ILE A 435 -9.82 -9.49 -11.76
N VAL A 436 -9.48 -8.22 -11.93
CA VAL A 436 -8.11 -7.82 -12.31
C VAL A 436 -7.11 -8.26 -11.26
N GLY A 437 -7.42 -8.05 -9.96
CA GLY A 437 -6.55 -8.46 -8.87
C GLY A 437 -6.29 -9.97 -8.83
N VAL A 438 -7.34 -10.78 -8.94
CA VAL A 438 -7.21 -12.26 -9.01
C VAL A 438 -6.47 -12.68 -10.28
N SER A 439 -6.73 -12.03 -11.42
CA SER A 439 -6.04 -12.33 -12.67
C SER A 439 -4.53 -12.14 -12.55
N VAL A 440 -4.07 -11.14 -11.83
CA VAL A 440 -2.63 -10.94 -11.55
C VAL A 440 -2.05 -12.09 -10.72
N LEU A 441 -2.78 -12.59 -9.69
CA LEU A 441 -2.35 -13.75 -8.92
C LEU A 441 -2.30 -15.02 -9.79
N LEU A 442 -3.31 -15.21 -10.64
CA LEU A 442 -3.35 -16.34 -11.60
C LEU A 442 -2.24 -16.26 -12.65
N LEU A 443 -1.88 -15.04 -13.11
CA LEU A 443 -0.71 -14.83 -13.97
C LEU A 443 0.58 -15.28 -13.28
N GLY A 444 0.70 -15.10 -11.98
CA GLY A 444 1.81 -15.62 -11.18
C GLY A 444 1.87 -17.15 -11.20
N ILE A 445 0.72 -17.83 -11.10
CA ILE A 445 0.62 -19.31 -11.22
C ILE A 445 0.96 -19.76 -12.65
N PHE A 446 0.44 -19.07 -13.67
CA PHE A 446 0.75 -19.36 -15.06
C PHE A 446 2.24 -19.17 -15.36
N TYR A 447 2.84 -18.06 -14.85
CA TYR A 447 4.27 -17.81 -14.95
C TYR A 447 5.07 -18.93 -14.28
N TRP A 448 4.68 -19.37 -13.07
CA TRP A 448 5.28 -20.50 -12.39
C TRP A 448 5.27 -21.77 -13.24
N PHE A 449 4.12 -22.08 -13.85
CA PHE A 449 3.99 -23.27 -14.71
C PHE A 449 4.94 -23.19 -15.91
N CYS A 450 4.97 -22.06 -16.61
CA CYS A 450 5.90 -21.85 -17.72
C CYS A 450 7.36 -21.93 -17.27
N TRP A 451 7.70 -21.24 -16.16
CA TRP A 451 9.06 -21.13 -15.65
C TRP A 451 9.61 -22.45 -15.11
N THR A 452 8.78 -23.26 -14.44
CA THR A 452 9.25 -24.52 -13.80
C THR A 452 9.03 -25.77 -14.64
N LYS A 453 8.11 -25.76 -15.60
CA LYS A 453 7.73 -26.94 -16.39
C LYS A 453 8.01 -26.79 -17.89
N VAL A 454 7.48 -25.72 -18.51
CA VAL A 454 7.52 -25.53 -19.95
C VAL A 454 8.94 -25.20 -20.44
N TRP A 455 9.51 -24.10 -19.94
CA TRP A 455 10.83 -23.65 -20.37
C TRP A 455 11.97 -24.60 -20.01
N PRO A 456 12.00 -25.23 -18.83
CA PRO A 456 12.98 -26.25 -18.51
C PRO A 456 12.90 -27.48 -19.47
N LYS A 457 11.67 -27.92 -19.80
CA LYS A 457 11.49 -29.03 -20.75
C LYS A 457 11.98 -28.69 -22.16
N LEU A 458 11.66 -27.47 -22.64
CA LEU A 458 12.10 -27.01 -23.95
C LEU A 458 13.62 -26.74 -24.01
N GLY A 459 14.19 -26.23 -22.91
CA GLY A 459 15.62 -25.87 -22.84
C GLY A 459 16.55 -26.93 -22.29
N GLY A 460 16.06 -28.11 -21.91
CA GLY A 460 16.89 -29.21 -21.39
C GLY A 460 17.60 -28.91 -20.05
N TYR A 461 16.98 -28.09 -19.17
CA TYR A 461 17.55 -27.74 -17.89
C TYR A 461 16.54 -27.95 -16.74
N LYS A 462 17.05 -27.94 -15.51
CA LYS A 462 16.24 -27.84 -14.27
C LYS A 462 16.55 -26.57 -13.53
N ILE A 463 15.54 -26.01 -12.85
CA ILE A 463 15.72 -24.86 -11.94
C ILE A 463 16.02 -25.39 -10.55
N VAL A 464 17.14 -24.91 -9.98
CA VAL A 464 17.58 -25.26 -8.63
C VAL A 464 17.83 -24.01 -7.83
N ALA A 465 17.28 -23.96 -6.62
CA ALA A 465 17.58 -22.88 -5.67
C ALA A 465 18.96 -23.12 -5.05
N GLN A 466 19.89 -22.21 -5.27
CA GLN A 466 21.18 -22.15 -4.59
C GLN A 466 21.11 -21.09 -3.50
N ARG A 467 21.53 -21.46 -2.30
CA ARG A 467 21.62 -20.55 -1.15
C ARG A 467 23.05 -20.12 -0.98
N HIS A 468 23.26 -18.82 -0.84
CA HIS A 468 24.55 -18.21 -0.56
C HIS A 468 24.42 -17.33 0.66
N GLU A 469 25.35 -17.44 1.58
CA GLU A 469 25.53 -16.46 2.64
C GLU A 469 26.50 -15.38 2.16
N ASP A 470 26.13 -14.12 2.38
CA ASP A 470 27.06 -13.01 2.14
C ASP A 470 28.08 -12.89 3.28
N ALA A 471 29.05 -11.98 3.12
CA ALA A 471 30.09 -11.72 4.14
C ALA A 471 29.52 -11.20 5.48
N GLN A 472 28.20 -10.96 5.56
CA GLN A 472 27.48 -10.47 6.75
C GLN A 472 26.61 -11.57 7.37
N GLY A 473 26.65 -12.81 6.85
CA GLY A 473 25.83 -13.94 7.31
C GLY A 473 24.36 -13.87 6.86
N ILE A 474 24.03 -13.03 5.87
CA ILE A 474 22.67 -12.93 5.31
C ILE A 474 22.54 -13.97 4.20
N GLU A 475 21.55 -14.85 4.34
CA GLU A 475 21.26 -15.88 3.33
C GLU A 475 20.50 -15.29 2.15
N HIS A 476 21.06 -15.44 0.96
CA HIS A 476 20.44 -15.08 -0.32
C HIS A 476 20.10 -16.34 -1.12
N VAL A 477 18.94 -16.34 -1.75
CA VAL A 477 18.49 -17.42 -2.64
C VAL A 477 18.67 -16.99 -4.10
N ARG A 478 19.26 -17.86 -4.92
CA ARG A 478 19.38 -17.64 -6.36
C ARG A 478 18.89 -18.86 -7.12
N TYR A 479 17.98 -18.67 -8.05
CA TYR A 479 17.50 -19.72 -8.93
C TYR A 479 18.40 -19.84 -10.16
N VAL A 480 19.04 -20.99 -10.32
CA VAL A 480 19.97 -21.25 -11.42
C VAL A 480 19.48 -22.36 -12.33
N LYS A 481 19.82 -22.26 -13.61
CA LYS A 481 19.55 -23.29 -14.60
C LYS A 481 20.68 -24.32 -14.55
N VAL A 482 20.35 -25.56 -14.25
CA VAL A 482 21.27 -26.71 -14.29
C VAL A 482 20.90 -27.54 -15.50
N TYR A 483 21.80 -27.60 -16.49
CA TYR A 483 21.61 -28.36 -17.69
C TYR A 483 21.93 -29.84 -17.43
N HIS A 484 21.16 -30.76 -18.01
CA HIS A 484 21.53 -32.15 -18.02
C HIS A 484 22.80 -32.29 -18.84
N LYS A 485 23.85 -32.96 -18.32
CA LYS A 485 24.96 -33.40 -19.16
C LYS A 485 24.35 -34.31 -20.21
N LYS A 486 24.53 -33.99 -21.47
CA LYS A 486 24.34 -34.97 -22.55
C LYS A 486 25.39 -36.06 -22.31
N GLU A 487 24.95 -37.24 -21.91
CA GLU A 487 25.78 -38.44 -22.02
C GLU A 487 26.04 -38.76 -23.48
#